data_85354deb8674082e3a62ea5a69e7eb25
#
_entry.id   85354deb8674082e3a62ea5a69e7eb25
#
_cell.length_a   1.000
_cell.length_b   1.000
_cell.length_c   1.000
_cell.angle_alpha   90.00
_cell.angle_beta   90.00
_cell.angle_gamma   90.00
#
_symmetry.space_group_name_H-M   'P 1'
#
loop_
_entity.id
_entity.type
_entity.pdbx_description
1 polymer ?
#
loop_
_entity_poly.entity_id
_entity_poly.type
_entity_poly.pdbx_seq_one_letter_code
_entity_poly.pdbx_strand_id
1 'polypeptide(L)'
;MSLTKRSIAEAIGTFWLVLGGCGAAVLACKAGGIGSGIGIGYVGVALAFGLTVLTMAFAIGHISGCHLNPAVTLGLVAGGRFPAKEAPAYIVAQVIGGIIAAGVLFAIAQPDLTNAGIGAFATNGWSESLSSDTGLNPFGGTTVGMTSALITEIVMTFAFLFVIMGATDKRAPAGFAPIAIGLCLTLIHLISIPVTNTSVNPARSTAVAVFVGGMAVKQLWLFWVAPIIGGVLGGIVYKLVACDGCCCKKEGECCCKKEKA
;
A
#
# COMPACT_ATOMS: atom_id res chain seq x y z
N MET A 1 21.09 3.86 11.74
CA MET A 1 20.07 4.05 12.80
C MET A 1 19.72 2.71 13.44
N SER A 2 19.35 2.70 14.75
CA SER A 2 18.91 1.46 15.41
C SER A 2 17.60 0.95 14.80
N LEU A 3 17.37 -0.37 14.86
CA LEU A 3 16.14 -1.01 14.36
C LEU A 3 14.91 -0.39 15.04
N THR A 4 14.97 -0.13 16.35
CA THR A 4 13.87 0.52 17.09
C THR A 4 13.47 1.88 16.52
N LYS A 5 14.44 2.76 16.23
CA LYS A 5 14.15 4.09 15.65
C LYS A 5 13.53 3.96 14.27
N ARG A 6 14.02 3.03 13.46
CA ARG A 6 13.48 2.76 12.12
C ARG A 6 12.05 2.19 12.19
N SER A 7 11.79 1.27 13.12
CA SER A 7 10.45 0.72 13.34
C SER A 7 9.46 1.78 13.83
N ILE A 8 9.88 2.69 14.69
CA ILE A 8 9.02 3.83 15.10
C ILE A 8 8.69 4.72 13.89
N ALA A 9 9.66 5.01 13.03
CA ALA A 9 9.41 5.77 11.79
C ALA A 9 8.41 5.05 10.87
N GLU A 10 8.52 3.72 10.73
CA GLU A 10 7.55 2.91 9.97
C GLU A 10 6.14 2.97 10.57
N ALA A 11 6.01 2.91 11.91
CA ALA A 11 4.72 3.05 12.58
C ALA A 11 4.10 4.43 12.32
N ILE A 12 4.88 5.51 12.45
CA ILE A 12 4.42 6.88 12.19
C ILE A 12 4.03 7.06 10.71
N GLY A 13 4.85 6.55 9.80
CA GLY A 13 4.56 6.65 8.36
C GLY A 13 3.33 5.84 7.95
N THR A 14 3.14 4.63 8.49
CA THR A 14 1.95 3.83 8.21
C THR A 14 0.70 4.43 8.86
N PHE A 15 0.84 5.01 10.06
CA PHE A 15 -0.21 5.83 10.66
C PHE A 15 -0.66 6.94 9.72
N TRP A 16 0.27 7.72 9.15
CA TRP A 16 -0.05 8.80 8.22
C TRP A 16 -0.70 8.29 6.93
N LEU A 17 -0.20 7.16 6.40
CA LEU A 17 -0.75 6.53 5.20
C LEU A 17 -2.23 6.14 5.40
N VAL A 18 -2.54 5.47 6.51
CA VAL A 18 -3.90 5.02 6.80
C VAL A 18 -4.80 6.20 7.14
N LEU A 19 -4.35 7.12 8.00
CA LEU A 19 -5.16 8.27 8.38
C LEU A 19 -5.46 9.17 7.17
N GLY A 20 -4.47 9.46 6.33
CA GLY A 20 -4.65 10.33 5.16
C GLY A 20 -5.44 9.65 4.04
N GLY A 21 -5.08 8.42 3.67
CA GLY A 21 -5.71 7.71 2.56
C GLY A 21 -7.12 7.19 2.91
N CYS A 22 -7.24 6.41 3.98
CA CYS A 22 -8.55 5.92 4.43
C CYS A 22 -9.41 7.06 4.97
N GLY A 23 -8.81 8.05 5.64
CA GLY A 23 -9.52 9.25 6.09
C GLY A 23 -10.12 10.05 4.93
N ALA A 24 -9.39 10.24 3.84
CA ALA A 24 -9.92 10.86 2.62
C ALA A 24 -11.10 10.08 2.05
N ALA A 25 -11.04 8.74 2.07
CA ALA A 25 -12.13 7.89 1.62
C ALA A 25 -13.37 7.99 2.53
N VAL A 26 -13.17 8.00 3.85
CA VAL A 26 -14.28 8.00 4.83
C VAL A 26 -14.90 9.38 4.97
N LEU A 27 -14.08 10.43 5.08
CA LEU A 27 -14.54 11.77 5.44
C LEU A 27 -14.89 12.65 4.23
N ALA A 28 -14.19 12.47 3.11
CA ALA A 28 -14.24 13.42 2.00
C ALA A 28 -14.70 12.83 0.66
N CYS A 29 -14.72 11.50 0.49
CA CYS A 29 -15.05 10.87 -0.80
C CYS A 29 -16.46 11.21 -1.26
N LYS A 30 -17.42 11.21 -0.32
CA LYS A 30 -18.79 11.62 -0.54
C LYS A 30 -19.10 12.74 0.45
N ALA A 31 -19.25 13.96 -0.01
CA ALA A 31 -19.76 15.02 0.84
C ALA A 31 -21.27 14.80 1.05
N GLY A 32 -21.63 13.97 2.01
CA GLY A 32 -23.00 13.67 2.41
C GLY A 32 -23.36 14.38 3.70
N GLY A 33 -23.49 15.70 3.71
CA GLY A 33 -23.93 16.39 4.92
C GLY A 33 -24.54 17.76 4.68
N ILE A 34 -24.15 18.44 3.62
CA ILE A 34 -24.67 19.75 3.28
C ILE A 34 -24.98 19.77 1.77
N GLY A 35 -26.07 19.10 1.38
CA GLY A 35 -26.86 19.42 0.17
C GLY A 35 -26.18 19.39 -1.21
N SER A 36 -24.94 18.99 -1.34
CA SER A 36 -24.25 18.96 -2.61
C SER A 36 -23.46 17.66 -2.74
N GLY A 37 -23.73 16.88 -3.78
CA GLY A 37 -22.96 15.68 -4.14
C GLY A 37 -21.49 15.95 -4.52
N ILE A 38 -20.84 16.92 -3.88
CA ILE A 38 -19.47 17.37 -4.15
C ILE A 38 -18.55 16.73 -3.13
N GLY A 39 -18.04 15.54 -3.46
CA GLY A 39 -16.94 14.91 -2.75
C GLY A 39 -15.70 14.85 -3.63
N ILE A 40 -14.55 14.48 -3.05
CA ILE A 40 -13.30 14.36 -3.80
C ILE A 40 -13.28 13.15 -4.76
N GLY A 41 -14.23 12.23 -4.61
CA GLY A 41 -14.35 11.03 -5.45
C GLY A 41 -13.10 10.16 -5.45
N TYR A 42 -13.03 9.24 -6.40
CA TYR A 42 -11.88 8.33 -6.52
C TYR A 42 -10.56 9.05 -6.83
N VAL A 43 -10.62 10.12 -7.61
CA VAL A 43 -9.42 10.90 -7.96
C VAL A 43 -8.80 11.50 -6.70
N GLY A 44 -9.61 12.12 -5.84
CA GLY A 44 -9.13 12.71 -4.60
C GLY A 44 -8.59 11.66 -3.61
N VAL A 45 -9.27 10.52 -3.49
CA VAL A 45 -8.80 9.41 -2.63
C VAL A 45 -7.48 8.83 -3.16
N ALA A 46 -7.37 8.63 -4.47
CA ALA A 46 -6.14 8.15 -5.10
C ALA A 46 -4.97 9.11 -4.88
N LEU A 47 -5.21 10.41 -5.05
CA LEU A 47 -4.20 11.43 -4.74
C LEU A 47 -3.83 11.43 -3.26
N ALA A 48 -4.79 11.32 -2.35
CA ALA A 48 -4.51 11.28 -0.91
C ALA A 48 -3.56 10.13 -0.55
N PHE A 49 -3.82 8.90 -1.02
CA PHE A 49 -2.91 7.78 -0.79
C PHE A 49 -1.51 8.02 -1.37
N GLY A 50 -1.42 8.52 -2.60
CA GLY A 50 -0.13 8.83 -3.21
C GLY A 50 0.63 9.92 -2.45
N LEU A 51 -0.05 10.98 -2.03
CA LEU A 51 0.52 12.09 -1.27
C LEU A 51 1.02 11.65 0.12
N THR A 52 0.32 10.71 0.79
CA THR A 52 0.81 10.19 2.08
C THR A 52 2.17 9.52 1.94
N VAL A 53 2.35 8.68 0.92
CA VAL A 53 3.64 8.03 0.65
C VAL A 53 4.68 9.02 0.18
N LEU A 54 4.33 9.95 -0.72
CA LEU A 54 5.23 10.98 -1.22
C LEU A 54 5.80 11.80 -0.06
N THR A 55 4.93 12.32 0.81
CA THR A 55 5.35 13.18 1.93
C THR A 55 6.16 12.40 2.97
N MET A 56 5.76 11.16 3.29
CA MET A 56 6.52 10.35 4.22
C MET A 56 7.86 9.88 3.65
N ALA A 57 7.94 9.58 2.36
CA ALA A 57 9.21 9.20 1.74
C ALA A 57 10.25 10.33 1.81
N PHE A 58 9.84 11.59 1.69
CA PHE A 58 10.72 12.73 1.97
C PHE A 58 11.02 12.86 3.47
N ALA A 59 10.04 12.67 4.34
CA ALA A 59 10.18 12.91 5.77
C ALA A 59 11.02 11.85 6.50
N ILE A 60 10.85 10.55 6.15
CA ILE A 60 11.45 9.43 6.88
C ILE A 60 12.21 8.43 5.99
N GLY A 61 12.27 8.65 4.68
CA GLY A 61 12.98 7.74 3.77
C GLY A 61 14.45 7.53 4.14
N HIS A 62 15.13 8.58 4.58
CA HIS A 62 16.51 8.54 5.06
C HIS A 62 16.66 7.89 6.45
N ILE A 63 15.55 7.65 7.17
CA ILE A 63 15.53 7.03 8.50
C ILE A 63 15.30 5.51 8.38
N SER A 64 14.17 5.10 7.78
CA SER A 64 13.71 3.71 7.73
C SER A 64 13.71 3.09 6.34
N GLY A 65 13.79 3.89 5.29
CA GLY A 65 13.51 3.49 3.93
C GLY A 65 12.05 3.72 3.52
N CYS A 66 11.18 4.11 4.47
CA CYS A 66 9.78 4.44 4.24
C CYS A 66 9.02 3.32 3.50
N HIS A 67 9.04 2.11 4.06
CA HIS A 67 8.32 0.97 3.47
C HIS A 67 6.81 1.09 3.67
N LEU A 68 6.34 1.39 4.88
CA LEU A 68 4.94 1.60 5.29
C LEU A 68 3.97 0.46 4.92
N ASN A 69 4.52 -0.69 4.56
CA ASN A 69 3.79 -1.75 3.89
C ASN A 69 4.52 -3.09 4.05
N PRO A 70 3.88 -4.13 4.61
CA PRO A 70 4.47 -5.46 4.72
C PRO A 70 4.87 -6.07 3.38
N ALA A 71 4.07 -5.88 2.32
CA ALA A 71 4.37 -6.41 1.00
C ALA A 71 5.60 -5.72 0.37
N VAL A 72 5.75 -4.40 0.58
CA VAL A 72 6.96 -3.66 0.19
C VAL A 72 8.17 -4.17 0.97
N THR A 73 8.04 -4.34 2.28
CA THR A 73 9.13 -4.84 3.13
C THR A 73 9.64 -6.20 2.65
N LEU A 74 8.72 -7.15 2.41
CA LEU A 74 9.06 -8.50 1.94
C LEU A 74 9.57 -8.50 0.49
N GLY A 75 9.03 -7.64 -0.37
CA GLY A 75 9.52 -7.46 -1.73
C GLY A 75 10.96 -6.92 -1.78
N LEU A 76 11.30 -5.96 -0.91
CA LEU A 76 12.67 -5.45 -0.78
C LEU A 76 13.62 -6.52 -0.21
N VAL A 77 13.15 -7.40 0.68
CA VAL A 77 13.92 -8.58 1.13
C VAL A 77 14.21 -9.49 -0.06
N ALA A 78 13.20 -9.83 -0.86
CA ALA A 78 13.34 -10.70 -2.03
C ALA A 78 14.25 -10.06 -3.10
N GLY A 79 14.16 -8.75 -3.28
CA GLY A 79 15.05 -7.97 -4.15
C GLY A 79 16.48 -7.79 -3.62
N GLY A 80 16.77 -8.25 -2.39
CA GLY A 80 18.10 -8.15 -1.78
C GLY A 80 18.47 -6.77 -1.26
N ARG A 81 17.48 -5.87 -1.04
CA ARG A 81 17.71 -4.50 -0.57
C ARG A 81 17.36 -4.27 0.89
N PHE A 82 16.83 -5.28 1.57
CA PHE A 82 16.50 -5.20 2.99
C PHE A 82 16.82 -6.53 3.71
N PRO A 83 17.40 -6.50 4.93
CA PRO A 83 17.75 -7.71 5.65
C PRO A 83 16.51 -8.43 6.19
N ALA A 84 16.34 -9.71 5.83
CA ALA A 84 15.17 -10.52 6.21
C ALA A 84 14.93 -10.56 7.73
N LYS A 85 16.00 -10.59 8.53
CA LYS A 85 15.92 -10.61 10.01
C LYS A 85 15.22 -9.39 10.63
N GLU A 86 15.17 -8.27 9.92
CA GLU A 86 14.57 -7.02 10.40
C GLU A 86 13.11 -6.86 9.94
N ALA A 87 12.68 -7.64 8.94
CA ALA A 87 11.33 -7.54 8.38
C ALA A 87 10.21 -7.74 9.42
N PRO A 88 10.28 -8.69 10.37
CA PRO A 88 9.22 -8.84 11.37
C PRO A 88 8.98 -7.58 12.21
N ALA A 89 10.05 -6.87 12.62
CA ALA A 89 9.93 -5.65 13.41
C ALA A 89 9.24 -4.52 12.61
N TYR A 90 9.54 -4.41 11.31
CA TYR A 90 8.87 -3.46 10.41
C TYR A 90 7.39 -3.79 10.25
N ILE A 91 7.07 -5.06 9.96
CA ILE A 91 5.68 -5.50 9.75
C ILE A 91 4.83 -5.23 10.99
N VAL A 92 5.32 -5.57 12.17
CA VAL A 92 4.61 -5.32 13.44
C VAL A 92 4.40 -3.82 13.64
N ALA A 93 5.42 -3.00 13.43
CA ALA A 93 5.34 -1.54 13.57
C ALA A 93 4.32 -0.93 12.58
N GLN A 94 4.33 -1.38 11.33
CA GLN A 94 3.40 -0.95 10.28
C GLN A 94 1.94 -1.30 10.65
N VAL A 95 1.69 -2.53 11.08
CA VAL A 95 0.34 -2.96 11.50
C VAL A 95 -0.15 -2.16 12.69
N ILE A 96 0.69 -1.96 13.72
CA ILE A 96 0.33 -1.17 14.91
C ILE A 96 0.04 0.29 14.51
N GLY A 97 0.91 0.92 13.71
CA GLY A 97 0.71 2.28 13.24
C GLY A 97 -0.59 2.45 12.46
N GLY A 98 -0.90 1.49 11.59
CA GLY A 98 -2.16 1.46 10.85
C GLY A 98 -3.39 1.33 11.73
N ILE A 99 -3.38 0.40 12.71
CA ILE A 99 -4.50 0.21 13.65
C ILE A 99 -4.73 1.46 14.50
N ILE A 100 -3.66 2.10 14.99
CA ILE A 100 -3.79 3.36 15.75
C ILE A 100 -4.43 4.45 14.88
N ALA A 101 -4.02 4.57 13.60
CA ALA A 101 -4.59 5.51 12.65
C ALA A 101 -6.08 5.26 12.41
N ALA A 102 -6.47 4.00 12.21
CA ALA A 102 -7.88 3.62 12.06
C ALA A 102 -8.69 3.93 13.32
N GLY A 103 -8.12 3.74 14.52
CA GLY A 103 -8.74 4.14 15.79
C GLY A 103 -8.96 5.64 15.89
N VAL A 104 -7.99 6.46 15.48
CA VAL A 104 -8.12 7.92 15.42
C VAL A 104 -9.20 8.31 14.40
N LEU A 105 -9.18 7.69 13.21
CA LEU A 105 -10.18 7.93 12.19
C LEU A 105 -11.60 7.55 12.67
N PHE A 106 -11.72 6.43 13.38
CA PHE A 106 -12.98 6.00 13.98
C PHE A 106 -13.51 7.03 14.98
N ALA A 107 -12.65 7.56 15.85
CA ALA A 107 -13.02 8.60 16.81
C ALA A 107 -13.43 9.91 16.12
N ILE A 108 -12.83 10.28 14.99
CA ILE A 108 -13.17 11.47 14.22
C ILE A 108 -14.48 11.28 13.46
N ALA A 109 -14.62 10.17 12.74
CA ALA A 109 -15.73 9.93 11.83
C ALA A 109 -17.00 9.46 12.55
N GLN A 110 -16.85 8.80 13.73
CA GLN A 110 -17.94 8.18 14.49
C GLN A 110 -18.91 7.37 13.60
N PRO A 111 -18.38 6.46 12.74
CA PRO A 111 -19.21 5.75 11.78
C PRO A 111 -20.14 4.77 12.50
N ASP A 112 -21.38 4.67 12.03
CA ASP A 112 -22.23 3.52 12.38
C ASP A 112 -21.75 2.30 11.58
N LEU A 113 -21.12 1.37 12.24
CA LEU A 113 -20.67 0.12 11.66
C LEU A 113 -21.62 -1.06 11.92
N THR A 114 -22.80 -0.81 12.49
CA THR A 114 -23.85 -1.81 12.66
C THR A 114 -24.29 -2.27 11.26
N ASN A 115 -24.15 -3.57 10.97
CA ASN A 115 -24.40 -4.14 9.63
C ASN A 115 -23.50 -3.59 8.51
N ALA A 116 -22.33 -3.06 8.84
CA ALA A 116 -21.40 -2.55 7.84
C ALA A 116 -20.90 -3.70 6.93
N GLY A 117 -21.03 -3.49 5.62
CA GLY A 117 -20.54 -4.38 4.59
C GLY A 117 -19.08 -4.13 4.19
N ILE A 118 -18.62 -4.88 3.18
CA ILE A 118 -17.34 -4.66 2.52
C ILE A 118 -17.34 -3.25 1.91
N GLY A 119 -16.20 -2.54 2.00
CA GLY A 119 -16.06 -1.15 1.54
C GLY A 119 -16.41 -0.11 2.60
N ALA A 120 -17.19 -0.46 3.61
CA ALA A 120 -17.43 0.43 4.75
C ALA A 120 -16.13 0.75 5.46
N PHE A 121 -16.01 1.96 5.97
CA PHE A 121 -14.82 2.43 6.68
C PHE A 121 -13.52 2.21 5.88
N ALA A 122 -13.58 2.36 4.56
CA ALA A 122 -12.49 2.13 3.62
C ALA A 122 -11.91 0.69 3.61
N THR A 123 -12.67 -0.32 4.03
CA THR A 123 -12.22 -1.72 3.97
C THR A 123 -12.08 -2.22 2.54
N ASN A 124 -11.17 -3.16 2.36
CA ASN A 124 -10.99 -3.89 1.11
C ASN A 124 -11.89 -5.11 1.06
N GLY A 125 -12.21 -5.58 -0.16
CA GLY A 125 -12.97 -6.79 -0.33
C GLY A 125 -13.34 -7.07 -1.77
N TRP A 126 -14.10 -8.17 -1.98
CA TRP A 126 -14.71 -8.55 -3.26
C TRP A 126 -16.12 -9.08 -3.01
N SER A 127 -16.96 -9.10 -4.05
CA SER A 127 -18.32 -9.65 -3.97
C SER A 127 -18.65 -10.43 -5.23
N GLU A 128 -19.21 -11.60 -5.06
CA GLU A 128 -19.68 -12.45 -6.16
C GLU A 128 -21.18 -12.25 -6.47
N SER A 129 -21.88 -11.43 -5.68
CA SER A 129 -23.30 -11.17 -5.89
C SER A 129 -23.54 -9.76 -6.42
N LEU A 130 -24.51 -9.62 -7.31
CA LEU A 130 -24.97 -8.37 -7.94
C LEU A 130 -25.72 -7.42 -7.00
N SER A 131 -25.56 -7.56 -5.68
CA SER A 131 -26.22 -6.67 -4.73
C SER A 131 -25.63 -5.28 -4.84
N SER A 132 -26.47 -4.31 -5.24
CA SER A 132 -26.15 -2.89 -5.30
C SER A 132 -25.74 -2.30 -3.95
N ASP A 133 -25.92 -3.03 -2.88
CA ASP A 133 -25.74 -2.57 -1.50
C ASP A 133 -24.31 -2.78 -0.95
N THR A 134 -23.41 -3.42 -1.70
CA THR A 134 -22.06 -3.73 -1.19
C THR A 134 -21.15 -2.53 -1.05
N GLY A 135 -21.54 -1.34 -1.53
CA GLY A 135 -20.77 -0.11 -1.37
C GLY A 135 -19.40 -0.07 -2.08
N LEU A 136 -18.94 -1.20 -2.63
CA LEU A 136 -17.65 -1.31 -3.33
C LEU A 136 -17.63 -0.60 -4.67
N ASN A 137 -18.79 -0.41 -5.28
CA ASN A 137 -18.91 0.33 -6.52
C ASN A 137 -20.04 1.37 -6.42
N PRO A 138 -19.78 2.53 -5.82
CA PRO A 138 -20.78 3.61 -5.71
C PRO A 138 -21.21 4.20 -7.06
N PHE A 139 -20.57 3.83 -8.16
CA PHE A 139 -20.89 4.30 -9.52
C PHE A 139 -21.63 3.25 -10.36
N GLY A 140 -22.14 2.19 -9.75
CA GLY A 140 -22.83 1.11 -10.45
C GLY A 140 -21.91 0.35 -11.39
N GLY A 141 -21.89 -0.94 -11.35
CA GLY A 141 -21.06 -1.72 -12.24
C GLY A 141 -20.82 -3.13 -11.70
N THR A 142 -20.04 -3.85 -12.38
CA THR A 142 -19.76 -5.26 -12.27
C THR A 142 -19.39 -5.70 -10.85
N THR A 143 -19.99 -6.81 -10.41
CA THR A 143 -19.47 -7.59 -9.29
C THR A 143 -18.07 -8.06 -9.62
N VAL A 144 -17.15 -7.81 -8.72
CA VAL A 144 -15.77 -8.23 -8.89
C VAL A 144 -15.53 -9.44 -8.01
N GLY A 145 -15.42 -10.60 -8.64
CA GLY A 145 -15.15 -11.86 -7.95
C GLY A 145 -13.75 -11.96 -7.37
N MET A 146 -13.54 -12.97 -6.54
CA MET A 146 -12.26 -13.25 -5.87
C MET A 146 -11.08 -13.36 -6.84
N THR A 147 -11.27 -13.96 -8.02
CA THR A 147 -10.20 -14.10 -9.04
C THR A 147 -9.71 -12.74 -9.53
N SER A 148 -10.64 -11.83 -9.82
CA SER A 148 -10.29 -10.46 -10.24
C SER A 148 -9.59 -9.70 -9.13
N ALA A 149 -10.04 -9.86 -7.89
CA ALA A 149 -9.39 -9.27 -6.72
C ALA A 149 -7.95 -9.78 -6.57
N LEU A 150 -7.75 -11.09 -6.67
CA LEU A 150 -6.43 -11.73 -6.57
C LEU A 150 -5.47 -11.20 -7.65
N ILE A 151 -5.91 -11.21 -8.91
CA ILE A 151 -5.10 -10.73 -10.05
C ILE A 151 -4.75 -9.25 -9.86
N THR A 152 -5.72 -8.43 -9.52
CA THR A 152 -5.52 -6.98 -9.33
C THR A 152 -4.49 -6.71 -8.25
N GLU A 153 -4.64 -7.32 -7.08
CA GLU A 153 -3.73 -7.08 -5.95
C GLU A 153 -2.30 -7.58 -6.24
N ILE A 154 -2.15 -8.73 -6.94
CA ILE A 154 -0.83 -9.22 -7.36
C ILE A 154 -0.19 -8.26 -8.36
N VAL A 155 -0.90 -7.90 -9.43
CA VAL A 155 -0.34 -7.09 -10.53
C VAL A 155 -0.03 -5.67 -10.04
N MET A 156 -0.93 -5.05 -9.29
CA MET A 156 -0.72 -3.69 -8.78
C MET A 156 0.44 -3.64 -7.77
N THR A 157 0.57 -4.63 -6.89
CA THR A 157 1.69 -4.65 -5.94
C THR A 157 3.01 -5.00 -6.64
N PHE A 158 2.99 -5.87 -7.65
CA PHE A 158 4.16 -6.13 -8.49
C PHE A 158 4.66 -4.83 -9.15
N ALA A 159 3.77 -4.08 -9.80
CA ALA A 159 4.13 -2.82 -10.45
C ALA A 159 4.66 -1.80 -9.42
N PHE A 160 4.04 -1.73 -8.25
CA PHE A 160 4.47 -0.84 -7.17
C PHE A 160 5.90 -1.14 -6.72
N LEU A 161 6.22 -2.40 -6.43
CA LEU A 161 7.58 -2.81 -6.06
C LEU A 161 8.58 -2.59 -7.18
N PHE A 162 8.22 -2.89 -8.42
CA PHE A 162 9.09 -2.66 -9.56
C PHE A 162 9.48 -1.18 -9.66
N VAL A 163 8.51 -0.27 -9.51
CA VAL A 163 8.75 1.18 -9.51
C VAL A 163 9.58 1.61 -8.30
N ILE A 164 9.28 1.10 -7.09
CA ILE A 164 10.07 1.40 -5.88
C ILE A 164 11.53 1.01 -6.10
N MET A 165 11.79 -0.21 -6.56
CA MET A 165 13.13 -0.71 -6.83
C MET A 165 13.85 0.13 -7.88
N GLY A 166 13.15 0.55 -8.95
CA GLY A 166 13.70 1.39 -10.01
C GLY A 166 14.00 2.81 -9.54
N ALA A 167 13.03 3.46 -8.91
CA ALA A 167 13.18 4.84 -8.46
C ALA A 167 14.25 5.00 -7.37
N THR A 168 14.53 3.94 -6.60
CA THR A 168 15.57 3.91 -5.56
C THR A 168 16.87 3.27 -6.00
N ASP A 169 17.02 2.93 -7.28
CA ASP A 169 18.27 2.43 -7.83
C ASP A 169 19.33 3.53 -7.84
N LYS A 170 20.60 3.17 -7.58
CA LYS A 170 21.72 4.13 -7.56
C LYS A 170 21.93 4.83 -8.92
N ARG A 171 21.43 4.24 -10.01
CA ARG A 171 21.48 4.80 -11.38
C ARG A 171 20.34 5.76 -11.69
N ALA A 172 19.27 5.73 -10.86
CA ALA A 172 18.14 6.64 -11.01
C ALA A 172 18.53 8.07 -10.56
N PRO A 173 17.84 9.10 -11.08
CA PRO A 173 18.07 10.49 -10.65
C PRO A 173 17.85 10.63 -9.14
N ALA A 174 18.85 11.14 -8.44
CA ALA A 174 18.81 11.31 -6.99
C ALA A 174 17.72 12.32 -6.58
N GLY A 175 17.00 12.03 -5.47
CA GLY A 175 16.00 12.92 -4.90
C GLY A 175 14.59 12.81 -5.49
N PHE A 176 14.40 12.13 -6.62
CA PHE A 176 13.09 12.02 -7.26
C PHE A 176 12.28 10.78 -6.86
N ALA A 177 12.88 9.81 -6.18
CA ALA A 177 12.22 8.58 -5.80
C ALA A 177 10.88 8.79 -5.05
N PRO A 178 10.77 9.69 -4.06
CA PRO A 178 9.51 9.95 -3.36
C PRO A 178 8.37 10.36 -4.29
N ILE A 179 8.66 11.17 -5.30
CA ILE A 179 7.68 11.66 -6.27
C ILE A 179 7.19 10.49 -7.15
N ALA A 180 8.13 9.72 -7.72
CA ALA A 180 7.80 8.58 -8.57
C ALA A 180 6.97 7.53 -7.83
N ILE A 181 7.34 7.21 -6.58
CA ILE A 181 6.67 6.21 -5.75
C ILE A 181 5.27 6.68 -5.36
N GLY A 182 5.12 7.94 -4.92
CA GLY A 182 3.82 8.50 -4.55
C GLY A 182 2.87 8.58 -5.75
N LEU A 183 3.33 9.03 -6.91
CA LEU A 183 2.52 9.07 -8.14
C LEU A 183 2.18 7.67 -8.65
N CYS A 184 3.08 6.70 -8.51
CA CYS A 184 2.77 5.29 -8.82
C CYS A 184 1.62 4.78 -7.94
N LEU A 185 1.64 5.05 -6.64
CA LEU A 185 0.55 4.66 -5.75
C LEU A 185 -0.77 5.37 -6.10
N THR A 186 -0.71 6.66 -6.50
CA THR A 186 -1.87 7.36 -7.04
C THR A 186 -2.45 6.65 -8.26
N LEU A 187 -1.61 6.31 -9.24
CA LEU A 187 -2.03 5.60 -10.45
C LEU A 187 -2.66 4.24 -10.13
N ILE A 188 -2.06 3.48 -9.23
CA ILE A 188 -2.59 2.20 -8.76
C ILE A 188 -4.00 2.38 -8.17
N HIS A 189 -4.21 3.39 -7.34
CA HIS A 189 -5.53 3.67 -6.75
C HIS A 189 -6.55 4.08 -7.80
N LEU A 190 -6.17 4.88 -8.80
CA LEU A 190 -7.04 5.24 -9.93
C LEU A 190 -7.54 4.01 -10.71
N ILE A 191 -6.71 2.96 -10.79
CA ILE A 191 -7.04 1.71 -11.51
C ILE A 191 -7.88 0.79 -10.63
N SER A 192 -7.52 0.61 -9.36
CA SER A 192 -7.97 -0.53 -8.56
C SER A 192 -8.94 -0.21 -7.43
N ILE A 193 -9.24 1.07 -7.13
CA ILE A 193 -10.35 1.41 -6.22
C ILE A 193 -11.66 0.75 -6.66
N PRO A 194 -12.07 0.79 -7.95
CA PRO A 194 -13.30 0.15 -8.38
C PRO A 194 -13.32 -1.38 -8.24
N VAL A 195 -12.18 -2.02 -8.06
CA VAL A 195 -12.05 -3.48 -8.01
C VAL A 195 -12.09 -4.01 -6.59
N THR A 196 -11.19 -3.53 -5.72
CA THR A 196 -11.01 -4.04 -4.35
C THR A 196 -11.00 -2.96 -3.28
N ASN A 197 -11.27 -1.71 -3.65
CA ASN A 197 -10.95 -0.54 -2.86
C ASN A 197 -9.44 -0.41 -2.58
N THR A 198 -8.62 -0.93 -3.43
CA THR A 198 -7.15 -0.93 -3.46
C THR A 198 -6.50 -1.26 -2.12
N SER A 199 -5.93 -2.45 -2.00
CA SER A 199 -5.09 -2.77 -0.85
C SER A 199 -3.63 -2.43 -1.12
N VAL A 200 -2.98 -3.26 -1.92
CA VAL A 200 -1.53 -3.34 -2.17
C VAL A 200 -0.68 -3.27 -0.89
N ASN A 201 -1.34 -3.32 0.28
CA ASN A 201 -0.74 -3.11 1.59
C ASN A 201 -1.47 -3.90 2.70
N PRO A 202 -0.91 -5.00 3.19
CA PRO A 202 -1.52 -5.79 4.26
C PRO A 202 -1.80 -5.00 5.55
N ALA A 203 -0.92 -4.07 5.93
CA ALA A 203 -1.10 -3.26 7.15
C ALA A 203 -2.27 -2.29 7.00
N ARG A 204 -2.40 -1.64 5.84
CA ARG A 204 -3.54 -0.77 5.50
C ARG A 204 -4.86 -1.53 5.56
N SER A 205 -4.91 -2.74 5.00
CA SER A 205 -6.14 -3.55 4.99
C SER A 205 -6.51 -4.04 6.38
N THR A 206 -5.53 -4.51 7.15
CA THR A 206 -5.74 -4.95 8.54
C THR A 206 -6.27 -3.81 9.41
N ALA A 207 -5.71 -2.62 9.25
CA ALA A 207 -6.02 -1.45 10.08
C ALA A 207 -7.52 -1.13 10.15
N VAL A 208 -8.21 -1.16 9.03
CA VAL A 208 -9.64 -0.83 8.94
C VAL A 208 -10.54 -2.06 9.10
N ALA A 209 -10.07 -3.25 8.68
CA ALA A 209 -10.84 -4.47 8.76
C ALA A 209 -11.15 -4.89 10.21
N VAL A 210 -10.23 -4.65 11.15
CA VAL A 210 -10.43 -5.00 12.57
C VAL A 210 -11.52 -4.16 13.24
N PHE A 211 -11.86 -2.98 12.72
CA PHE A 211 -12.95 -2.14 13.22
C PHE A 211 -14.30 -2.54 12.63
N VAL A 212 -14.32 -2.97 11.38
CA VAL A 212 -15.56 -3.38 10.69
C VAL A 212 -15.95 -4.82 11.05
N GLY A 213 -14.96 -5.71 11.20
CA GLY A 213 -15.24 -7.12 11.50
C GLY A 213 -15.83 -7.88 10.33
N GLY A 214 -16.63 -8.91 10.62
CA GLY A 214 -17.46 -9.63 9.65
C GLY A 214 -16.70 -10.11 8.40
N MET A 215 -17.24 -9.78 7.22
CA MET A 215 -16.66 -10.16 5.92
C MET A 215 -15.33 -9.49 5.65
N ALA A 216 -15.09 -8.28 6.16
CA ALA A 216 -13.81 -7.58 5.98
C ALA A 216 -12.64 -8.38 6.61
N VAL A 217 -12.86 -8.97 7.78
CA VAL A 217 -11.87 -9.85 8.43
C VAL A 217 -11.79 -11.21 7.72
N LYS A 218 -12.93 -11.78 7.30
CA LYS A 218 -12.93 -13.07 6.58
C LYS A 218 -12.17 -13.01 5.26
N GLN A 219 -12.22 -11.88 4.57
CA GLN A 219 -11.55 -11.68 3.29
C GLN A 219 -10.12 -11.13 3.43
N LEU A 220 -9.69 -10.75 4.63
CA LEU A 220 -8.39 -10.13 4.87
C LEU A 220 -7.20 -10.98 4.40
N TRP A 221 -7.33 -12.30 4.40
CA TRP A 221 -6.28 -13.21 3.95
C TRP A 221 -5.80 -12.93 2.53
N LEU A 222 -6.71 -12.57 1.61
CA LEU A 222 -6.35 -12.25 0.22
C LEU A 222 -5.48 -10.99 0.17
N PHE A 223 -5.80 -9.99 0.99
CA PHE A 223 -5.07 -8.72 1.07
C PHE A 223 -3.73 -8.81 1.83
N TRP A 224 -3.42 -9.99 2.36
CA TRP A 224 -2.07 -10.38 2.77
C TRP A 224 -1.35 -11.15 1.67
N VAL A 225 -1.97 -12.22 1.20
CA VAL A 225 -1.33 -13.17 0.28
C VAL A 225 -1.03 -12.52 -1.08
N ALA A 226 -2.02 -11.91 -1.71
CA ALA A 226 -1.88 -11.37 -3.06
C ALA A 226 -0.86 -10.20 -3.13
N PRO A 227 -0.91 -9.17 -2.25
CA PRO A 227 0.11 -8.13 -2.24
C PRO A 227 1.52 -8.66 -1.95
N ILE A 228 1.68 -9.64 -1.05
CA ILE A 228 2.99 -10.23 -0.75
C ILE A 228 3.53 -10.96 -1.98
N ILE A 229 2.72 -11.76 -2.67
CA ILE A 229 3.13 -12.43 -3.91
C ILE A 229 3.57 -11.38 -4.94
N GLY A 230 2.74 -10.36 -5.19
CA GLY A 230 3.05 -9.29 -6.14
C GLY A 230 4.34 -8.56 -5.78
N GLY A 231 4.51 -8.18 -4.51
CA GLY A 231 5.71 -7.51 -4.02
C GLY A 231 6.98 -8.34 -4.17
N VAL A 232 6.93 -9.61 -3.77
CA VAL A 232 8.07 -10.54 -3.91
C VAL A 232 8.45 -10.71 -5.39
N LEU A 233 7.47 -10.93 -6.26
CA LEU A 233 7.70 -11.04 -7.71
C LEU A 233 8.29 -9.75 -8.29
N GLY A 234 7.77 -8.57 -7.90
CA GLY A 234 8.30 -7.27 -8.34
C GLY A 234 9.76 -7.06 -7.94
N GLY A 235 10.11 -7.41 -6.70
CA GLY A 235 11.48 -7.35 -6.21
C GLY A 235 12.43 -8.28 -6.96
N ILE A 236 12.02 -9.53 -7.19
CA ILE A 236 12.82 -10.53 -7.92
C ILE A 236 13.00 -10.13 -9.38
N VAL A 237 11.90 -9.78 -10.08
CA VAL A 237 11.95 -9.42 -11.50
C VAL A 237 12.77 -8.16 -11.71
N TYR A 238 12.62 -7.14 -10.87
CA TYR A 238 13.48 -5.96 -10.96
C TYR A 238 14.96 -6.33 -10.84
N LYS A 239 15.32 -7.16 -9.85
CA LYS A 239 16.70 -7.62 -9.68
C LYS A 239 17.23 -8.33 -10.93
N LEU A 240 16.41 -9.16 -11.58
CA LEU A 240 16.81 -9.87 -12.81
C LEU A 240 16.99 -8.92 -13.99
N VAL A 241 16.08 -7.97 -14.17
CA VAL A 241 16.12 -7.01 -15.29
C VAL A 241 17.22 -5.95 -15.11
N ALA A 242 17.49 -5.54 -13.87
CA ALA A 242 18.46 -4.51 -13.56
C ALA A 242 19.90 -4.99 -13.50
N CYS A 243 20.14 -6.32 -13.45
CA CYS A 243 21.48 -6.91 -13.48
C CYS A 243 21.99 -6.97 -14.93
N ASP A 244 22.84 -6.02 -15.31
CA ASP A 244 23.66 -6.12 -16.52
C ASP A 244 24.74 -7.18 -16.31
N GLY A 245 24.50 -8.45 -16.69
CA GLY A 245 25.49 -9.49 -17.00
C GLY A 245 26.71 -9.73 -16.06
N CYS A 246 26.86 -9.01 -14.97
CA CYS A 246 27.97 -9.19 -14.04
C CYS A 246 27.62 -10.21 -12.96
N CYS A 247 28.30 -11.34 -12.99
CA CYS A 247 28.28 -12.41 -12.00
C CYS A 247 28.10 -11.89 -10.56
N CYS A 248 26.95 -12.22 -9.96
CA CYS A 248 26.80 -12.23 -8.51
C CYS A 248 27.68 -13.35 -7.94
N LYS A 249 28.95 -13.09 -7.67
CA LYS A 249 29.73 -13.88 -6.72
C LYS A 249 29.35 -13.43 -5.31
N LYS A 250 29.15 -14.44 -4.46
CA LYS A 250 28.81 -14.34 -3.03
C LYS A 250 29.45 -13.13 -2.37
N GLU A 251 28.64 -12.49 -1.49
CA GLU A 251 28.93 -11.36 -0.63
C GLU A 251 28.75 -9.97 -1.26
N GLY A 252 27.51 -9.46 -1.15
CA GLY A 252 27.13 -8.05 -0.87
C GLY A 252 27.62 -6.92 -1.78
N GLU A 253 28.56 -7.09 -2.68
CA GLU A 253 29.09 -6.02 -3.53
C GLU A 253 28.89 -6.33 -5.02
N CYS A 254 28.09 -5.49 -5.68
CA CYS A 254 28.05 -5.42 -7.13
C CYS A 254 29.36 -4.79 -7.64
N CYS A 255 30.30 -5.62 -8.10
CA CYS A 255 31.47 -5.14 -8.84
C CYS A 255 31.05 -4.74 -10.26
N CYS A 256 30.56 -3.50 -10.45
CA CYS A 256 30.66 -2.84 -11.75
C CYS A 256 32.11 -2.43 -11.97
N LYS A 257 32.85 -3.15 -12.81
CA LYS A 257 34.12 -2.64 -13.35
C LYS A 257 33.81 -1.34 -14.08
N LYS A 258 34.47 -0.26 -13.65
CA LYS A 258 34.59 0.98 -14.42
C LYS A 258 35.30 0.62 -15.72
N GLU A 259 34.60 0.62 -16.84
CA GLU A 259 35.24 0.81 -18.14
C GLU A 259 35.72 2.27 -18.18
N LYS A 260 37.03 2.40 -18.23
CA LYS A 260 37.71 3.66 -18.59
C LYS A 260 37.50 3.86 -20.09
N ALA A 261 36.85 4.93 -20.48
CA ALA A 261 37.04 5.59 -21.75
C ALA A 261 37.63 6.95 -21.50
#